data_6d2bf37da34fb53a1a162f9c9e64fb42
#
_entry.id   6d2bf37da34fb53a1a162f9c9e64fb42
#
_cell.length_a   1.000
_cell.length_b   1.000
_cell.length_c   1.000
_cell.angle_alpha   90.00
_cell.angle_beta   90.00
_cell.angle_gamma   90.00
#
_symmetry.space_group_name_H-M   'P 1'
#
loop_
_entity.id
_entity.type
_entity.pdbx_description
1 polymer ?
#
loop_
_entity_poly.entity_id
_entity_poly.type
_entity_poly.pdbx_seq_one_letter_code
_entity_poly.pdbx_strand_id
1 'polypeptide(L)'
;VTGKHGGIDHVMIAFEQEVLEKLTIDDQFLVKACGQGMTLTDYPEITVMNLDPELLNKMGIEEQDGCLVVPVTKVIPAALMGSGLGSDTMLSGDYDIMTRDAKSFAELRLQELRFGDIVMIQDHCNDHAPDYSQRAVTIGVIIHGDSYISGHGPGVTVLMSCRTPKIKAKLDPNANLANYLNFKK
;
A
#
# COMPACT_ATOMS: atom_id res chain seq x y z
N VAL A 1 12.27 4.76 1.18
CA VAL A 1 10.99 5.20 0.58
C VAL A 1 9.91 4.29 1.11
N THR A 2 8.83 4.84 1.67
CA THR A 2 7.73 4.10 2.26
C THR A 2 6.43 4.22 1.46
N GLY A 3 6.41 5.05 0.43
CA GLY A 3 5.27 5.21 -0.46
C GLY A 3 5.46 6.36 -1.42
N LYS A 4 4.46 6.55 -2.28
CA LYS A 4 4.37 7.64 -3.25
C LYS A 4 2.99 8.28 -3.13
N HIS A 5 2.95 9.60 -3.16
CA HIS A 5 1.72 10.37 -3.15
C HIS A 5 1.49 11.00 -4.52
N GLY A 6 0.29 10.85 -5.06
CA GLY A 6 -0.09 11.39 -6.36
C GLY A 6 -0.26 12.93 -6.36
N GLY A 7 -0.46 13.47 -7.55
CA GLY A 7 -0.76 14.88 -7.78
C GLY A 7 0.43 15.82 -7.92
N ILE A 8 1.52 15.56 -7.24
CA ILE A 8 2.72 16.41 -7.27
C ILE A 8 4.04 15.61 -7.15
N ASP A 9 4.02 14.36 -7.55
CA ASP A 9 5.20 13.47 -7.58
C ASP A 9 5.96 13.38 -6.23
N HIS A 10 5.22 13.42 -5.12
CA HIS A 10 5.81 13.29 -3.79
C HIS A 10 6.21 11.86 -3.48
N VAL A 11 7.38 11.73 -2.86
CA VAL A 11 7.88 10.47 -2.32
C VAL A 11 7.90 10.56 -0.81
N MET A 12 7.26 9.61 -0.15
CA MET A 12 7.26 9.50 1.31
C MET A 12 8.52 8.75 1.75
N ILE A 13 9.33 9.36 2.60
CA ILE A 13 10.58 8.78 3.08
C ILE A 13 10.59 8.77 4.61
N ALA A 14 10.83 7.60 5.20
CA ALA A 14 11.12 7.50 6.62
C ALA A 14 12.63 7.67 6.85
N PHE A 15 12.99 8.51 7.81
CA PHE A 15 14.35 8.74 8.26
C PHE A 15 14.47 8.42 9.76
N GLU A 16 15.68 8.09 10.18
CA GLU A 16 16.02 8.02 11.60
C GLU A 16 15.86 9.40 12.24
N GLN A 17 15.49 9.44 13.52
CA GLN A 17 15.21 10.69 14.25
C GLN A 17 16.39 11.69 14.19
N GLU A 18 17.62 11.21 14.35
CA GLU A 18 18.81 12.04 14.29
C GLU A 18 19.04 12.70 12.91
N VAL A 19 18.55 12.06 11.84
CA VAL A 19 18.59 12.62 10.49
C VAL A 19 17.51 13.68 10.35
N LEU A 20 16.27 13.39 10.80
CA LEU A 20 15.15 14.35 10.75
C LEU A 20 15.47 15.67 11.44
N GLU A 21 16.19 15.63 12.58
CA GLU A 21 16.57 16.82 13.34
C GLU A 21 17.60 17.71 12.62
N LYS A 22 18.28 17.17 11.61
CA LYS A 22 19.29 17.89 10.81
C LYS A 22 18.79 18.34 9.44
N LEU A 23 17.63 17.81 9.00
CA LEU A 23 17.08 18.13 7.69
C LEU A 23 16.59 19.56 7.61
N THR A 24 16.87 20.20 6.47
CA THR A 24 16.38 21.51 6.12
C THR A 24 15.68 21.49 4.77
N ILE A 25 14.91 22.52 4.48
CA ILE A 25 14.34 22.74 3.15
C ILE A 25 15.49 22.85 2.14
N ASP A 26 15.30 22.29 0.95
CA ASP A 26 16.27 22.20 -0.15
C ASP A 26 17.37 21.13 0.03
N ASP A 27 17.39 20.36 1.09
CA ASP A 27 18.27 19.20 1.17
C ASP A 27 17.92 18.16 0.07
N GLN A 28 18.97 17.62 -0.53
CA GLN A 28 18.83 16.67 -1.64
C GLN A 28 19.14 15.24 -1.19
N PHE A 29 18.35 14.28 -1.69
CA PHE A 29 18.51 12.87 -1.36
C PHE A 29 18.74 12.05 -2.62
N LEU A 30 19.71 11.14 -2.54
CA LEU A 30 19.89 10.12 -3.56
C LEU A 30 19.11 8.87 -3.15
N VAL A 31 18.07 8.55 -3.91
CA VAL A 31 17.26 7.34 -3.71
C VAL A 31 17.82 6.21 -4.56
N LYS A 32 18.25 5.12 -3.90
CA LYS A 32 18.57 3.88 -4.59
C LYS A 32 17.27 3.12 -4.89
N ALA A 33 16.94 3.01 -6.17
CA ALA A 33 15.80 2.22 -6.64
C ALA A 33 16.23 0.78 -7.01
N CYS A 34 15.40 -0.18 -6.69
CA CYS A 34 15.56 -1.59 -7.08
C CYS A 34 14.20 -2.25 -7.29
N GLY A 35 14.17 -3.40 -7.97
CA GLY A 35 12.94 -4.13 -8.25
C GLY A 35 12.06 -3.53 -9.34
N GLN A 36 12.51 -2.57 -10.10
CA GLN A 36 11.76 -2.02 -11.24
C GLN A 36 11.55 -3.10 -12.30
N GLY A 37 10.27 -3.32 -12.69
CA GLY A 37 9.88 -4.38 -13.61
C GLY A 37 9.95 -5.79 -13.00
N MET A 38 10.00 -5.90 -11.68
CA MET A 38 9.97 -7.19 -10.99
C MET A 38 8.68 -7.95 -11.31
N THR A 39 8.83 -9.24 -11.63
CA THR A 39 7.73 -10.17 -11.83
C THR A 39 7.91 -11.41 -10.97
N LEU A 40 6.81 -12.06 -10.61
CA LEU A 40 6.82 -13.32 -9.87
C LEU A 40 6.75 -14.47 -10.89
N THR A 41 7.81 -15.26 -11.01
CA THR A 41 7.92 -16.33 -12.02
C THR A 41 6.84 -17.39 -11.88
N ASP A 42 6.49 -17.76 -10.63
CA ASP A 42 5.49 -18.79 -10.33
C ASP A 42 4.06 -18.23 -10.26
N TYR A 43 3.90 -16.90 -10.28
CA TYR A 43 2.62 -16.18 -10.26
C TYR A 43 2.60 -15.04 -11.27
N PRO A 44 2.73 -15.31 -12.58
CA PRO A 44 2.84 -14.28 -13.60
C PRO A 44 1.57 -13.41 -13.75
N GLU A 45 0.43 -13.87 -13.25
CA GLU A 45 -0.81 -13.13 -13.20
C GLU A 45 -0.87 -12.06 -12.11
N ILE A 46 0.08 -12.04 -11.18
CA ILE A 46 0.20 -11.01 -10.15
C ILE A 46 1.11 -9.90 -10.64
N THR A 47 0.53 -8.74 -10.88
CA THR A 47 1.31 -7.53 -11.20
C THR A 47 1.94 -6.97 -9.93
N VAL A 48 3.26 -6.80 -9.95
CA VAL A 48 4.03 -6.21 -8.84
C VAL A 48 4.35 -4.76 -9.16
N MET A 49 4.11 -3.88 -8.18
CA MET A 49 4.35 -2.44 -8.27
C MET A 49 5.01 -1.94 -6.98
N ASN A 50 5.84 -0.93 -7.08
CA ASN A 50 6.40 -0.20 -5.92
C ASN A 50 6.95 -1.09 -4.79
N LEU A 51 7.39 -2.29 -5.08
CA LEU A 51 7.82 -3.28 -4.10
C LEU A 51 9.31 -3.59 -4.28
N ASP A 52 10.07 -3.42 -3.20
CA ASP A 52 11.46 -3.80 -3.13
C ASP A 52 11.58 -5.33 -2.95
N PRO A 53 12.48 -6.03 -3.69
CA PRO A 53 12.69 -7.47 -3.53
C PRO A 53 13.07 -7.89 -2.11
N GLU A 54 13.83 -7.07 -1.37
CA GLU A 54 14.14 -7.36 0.03
C GLU A 54 12.91 -7.24 0.93
N LEU A 55 12.03 -6.28 0.67
CA LEU A 55 10.77 -6.14 1.40
C LEU A 55 9.87 -7.35 1.13
N LEU A 56 9.74 -7.79 -0.13
CA LEU A 56 8.98 -8.97 -0.50
C LEU A 56 9.40 -10.18 0.35
N ASN A 57 10.70 -10.41 0.50
CA ASN A 57 11.24 -11.52 1.30
C ASN A 57 10.96 -11.39 2.81
N LYS A 58 10.74 -10.17 3.32
CA LYS A 58 10.51 -9.89 4.75
C LYS A 58 9.03 -9.87 5.12
N MET A 59 8.12 -9.80 4.15
CA MET A 59 6.68 -9.68 4.40
C MET A 59 6.04 -10.95 4.99
N GLY A 60 6.75 -12.07 5.04
CA GLY A 60 6.20 -13.32 5.58
C GLY A 60 5.06 -13.89 4.73
N ILE A 61 5.13 -13.68 3.41
CA ILE A 61 4.18 -14.22 2.44
C ILE A 61 4.36 -15.73 2.38
N GLU A 62 3.26 -16.46 2.45
CA GLU A 62 3.22 -17.93 2.37
C GLU A 62 2.55 -18.37 1.05
N GLU A 63 2.94 -19.53 0.55
CA GLU A 63 2.26 -20.16 -0.60
C GLU A 63 1.31 -21.24 -0.08
N GLN A 64 0.05 -21.15 -0.47
CA GLN A 64 -0.97 -22.14 -0.12
C GLN A 64 -1.96 -22.33 -1.26
N ASP A 65 -2.16 -23.59 -1.68
CA ASP A 65 -3.15 -23.96 -2.71
C ASP A 65 -2.99 -23.16 -4.02
N GLY A 66 -1.75 -22.87 -4.43
CA GLY A 66 -1.46 -22.09 -5.64
C GLY A 66 -1.87 -20.61 -5.54
N CYS A 67 -1.94 -20.08 -4.33
CA CYS A 67 -2.16 -18.66 -4.03
C CYS A 67 -1.07 -18.14 -3.11
N LEU A 68 -0.81 -16.83 -3.17
CA LEU A 68 -0.02 -16.13 -2.17
C LEU A 68 -0.92 -15.73 -0.99
N VAL A 69 -0.54 -16.09 0.21
CA VAL A 69 -1.18 -15.69 1.47
C VAL A 69 -0.37 -14.54 2.06
N VAL A 70 -0.91 -13.33 1.97
CA VAL A 70 -0.21 -12.10 2.35
C VAL A 70 -0.69 -11.62 3.71
N PRO A 71 0.21 -11.41 4.69
CA PRO A 71 -0.13 -10.76 5.95
C PRO A 71 -0.60 -9.33 5.71
N VAL A 72 -1.78 -8.99 6.27
CA VAL A 72 -2.39 -7.66 6.17
C VAL A 72 -3.03 -7.26 7.49
N THR A 73 -3.03 -5.97 7.81
CA THR A 73 -3.70 -5.49 9.02
C THR A 73 -5.21 -5.43 8.86
N LYS A 74 -5.69 -5.14 7.65
CA LYS A 74 -7.12 -5.03 7.32
C LYS A 74 -7.43 -5.46 5.90
N VAL A 75 -8.69 -5.89 5.70
CA VAL A 75 -9.29 -6.09 4.38
C VAL A 75 -10.32 -4.99 4.16
N ILE A 76 -10.19 -4.25 3.07
CA ILE A 76 -10.97 -3.07 2.75
C ILE A 76 -11.79 -3.36 1.48
N PRO A 77 -13.11 -3.19 1.49
CA PRO A 77 -13.91 -3.35 0.29
C PRO A 77 -13.58 -2.28 -0.77
N ALA A 78 -13.57 -2.64 -2.05
CA ALA A 78 -13.37 -1.70 -3.16
C ALA A 78 -14.32 -0.50 -3.13
N ALA A 79 -15.55 -0.70 -2.61
CA ALA A 79 -16.54 0.37 -2.47
C ALA A 79 -16.10 1.55 -1.59
N LEU A 80 -15.08 1.35 -0.74
CA LEU A 80 -14.50 2.41 0.07
C LEU A 80 -13.31 3.08 -0.59
N MET A 81 -12.86 2.62 -1.75
CA MET A 81 -11.80 3.31 -2.47
C MET A 81 -12.37 4.52 -3.17
N GLY A 82 -11.83 5.66 -2.85
CA GLY A 82 -12.34 6.98 -3.26
C GLY A 82 -11.44 7.68 -4.23
N SER A 83 -11.26 8.94 -3.97
CA SER A 83 -10.69 9.89 -4.90
C SER A 83 -9.24 9.63 -5.27
N GLY A 84 -8.96 9.95 -6.49
CA GLY A 84 -7.79 10.56 -7.02
C GLY A 84 -6.51 9.79 -6.99
N LEU A 85 -6.16 9.19 -8.12
CA LEU A 85 -4.79 8.81 -8.41
C LEU A 85 -3.82 9.99 -8.31
N GLY A 86 -4.25 11.20 -8.62
CA GLY A 86 -3.37 12.36 -8.73
C GLY A 86 -2.19 12.18 -9.70
N SER A 87 -2.16 11.06 -10.42
CA SER A 87 -1.08 10.60 -11.28
C SER A 87 -1.65 9.79 -12.44
N ASP A 88 -0.94 9.75 -13.55
CA ASP A 88 -1.33 8.99 -14.75
C ASP A 88 -1.29 7.46 -14.54
N THR A 89 -0.56 7.00 -13.54
CA THR A 89 -0.40 5.57 -13.25
C THR A 89 -0.34 5.27 -11.75
N MET A 90 -0.72 4.05 -11.35
CA MET A 90 -0.54 3.55 -9.98
C MET A 90 0.94 3.35 -9.57
N LEU A 91 1.86 3.42 -10.53
CA LEU A 91 3.30 3.34 -10.25
C LEU A 91 3.85 4.59 -9.60
N SER A 92 3.18 5.74 -9.78
CA SER A 92 3.65 7.05 -9.32
C SER A 92 2.68 7.76 -8.38
N GLY A 93 1.59 7.11 -7.98
CA GLY A 93 0.58 7.71 -7.13
C GLY A 93 0.10 6.82 -6.00
N ASP A 94 -0.90 7.33 -5.32
CA ASP A 94 -1.70 6.65 -4.33
C ASP A 94 -3.18 6.91 -4.61
N TYR A 95 -4.05 6.27 -3.85
CA TYR A 95 -5.47 6.58 -3.82
C TYR A 95 -6.04 6.33 -2.43
N ASP A 96 -7.12 7.03 -2.10
CA ASP A 96 -7.56 7.17 -0.72
C ASP A 96 -8.70 6.24 -0.36
N ILE A 97 -8.66 5.76 0.87
CA ILE A 97 -9.79 5.08 1.50
C ILE A 97 -10.79 6.15 1.94
N MET A 98 -12.04 6.08 1.49
CA MET A 98 -13.10 6.98 1.95
C MET A 98 -13.49 6.69 3.40
N THR A 99 -13.45 7.72 4.23
CA THR A 99 -13.74 7.63 5.67
C THR A 99 -15.07 8.30 6.06
N ARG A 100 -15.84 8.81 5.08
CA ARG A 100 -17.08 9.56 5.31
C ARG A 100 -18.26 8.69 5.72
N ASP A 101 -18.29 7.42 5.34
CA ASP A 101 -19.34 6.51 5.81
C ASP A 101 -19.04 6.06 7.23
N ALA A 102 -19.69 6.70 8.20
CA ALA A 102 -19.49 6.43 9.63
C ALA A 102 -19.73 4.97 10.03
N LYS A 103 -20.63 4.26 9.31
CA LYS A 103 -20.90 2.85 9.57
C LYS A 103 -19.71 1.98 9.17
N SER A 104 -19.29 2.06 7.91
CA SER A 104 -18.11 1.30 7.42
C SER A 104 -16.84 1.68 8.17
N PHE A 105 -16.67 2.98 8.49
CA PHE A 105 -15.53 3.47 9.28
C PHE A 105 -15.44 2.78 10.64
N ALA A 106 -16.57 2.66 11.36
CA ALA A 106 -16.62 2.00 12.67
C ALA A 106 -16.51 0.47 12.55
N GLU A 107 -17.24 -0.16 11.63
CA GLU A 107 -17.25 -1.62 11.45
C GLU A 107 -15.87 -2.16 11.07
N LEU A 108 -15.17 -1.47 10.18
CA LEU A 108 -13.81 -1.83 9.73
C LEU A 108 -12.72 -1.28 10.65
N ARG A 109 -13.09 -0.48 11.65
CA ARG A 109 -12.15 0.16 12.59
C ARG A 109 -11.02 0.90 11.86
N LEU A 110 -11.40 1.72 10.85
CA LEU A 110 -10.43 2.40 9.99
C LEU A 110 -9.56 3.41 10.75
N GLN A 111 -10.04 3.91 11.90
CA GLN A 111 -9.27 4.76 12.81
C GLN A 111 -7.99 4.10 13.38
N GLU A 112 -7.86 2.78 13.25
CA GLU A 112 -6.69 2.04 13.72
C GLU A 112 -5.61 1.89 12.68
N LEU A 113 -5.87 2.30 11.43
CA LEU A 113 -4.87 2.26 10.37
C LEU A 113 -3.69 3.17 10.72
N ARG A 114 -2.49 2.65 10.52
CA ARG A 114 -1.21 3.32 10.82
C ARG A 114 -0.41 3.48 9.54
N PHE A 115 0.47 4.43 9.50
CA PHE A 115 1.47 4.52 8.43
C PHE A 115 2.26 3.22 8.34
N GLY A 116 2.48 2.75 7.11
CA GLY A 116 3.18 1.50 6.85
C GLY A 116 2.34 0.24 7.01
N ASP A 117 1.08 0.30 7.46
CA ASP A 117 0.21 -0.87 7.50
C ASP A 117 -0.01 -1.43 6.10
N ILE A 118 0.14 -2.74 5.97
CA ILE A 118 -0.21 -3.46 4.74
C ILE A 118 -1.69 -3.78 4.79
N VAL A 119 -2.39 -3.47 3.72
CA VAL A 119 -3.84 -3.69 3.58
C VAL A 119 -4.15 -4.46 2.31
N MET A 120 -5.25 -5.22 2.33
CA MET A 120 -5.84 -5.81 1.13
C MET A 120 -7.06 -4.99 0.73
N ILE A 121 -7.18 -4.68 -0.55
CA ILE A 121 -8.41 -4.14 -1.14
C ILE A 121 -9.08 -5.26 -1.92
N GLN A 122 -10.26 -5.62 -1.49
CA GLN A 122 -11.04 -6.72 -2.05
C GLN A 122 -11.90 -6.23 -3.21
N ASP A 123 -12.05 -7.06 -4.24
CA ASP A 123 -12.81 -6.77 -5.46
C ASP A 123 -12.27 -5.55 -6.23
N HIS A 124 -10.96 -5.40 -6.22
CA HIS A 124 -10.26 -4.25 -6.79
C HIS A 124 -9.01 -4.68 -7.57
N CYS A 125 -8.83 -4.09 -8.74
CA CYS A 125 -7.69 -4.32 -9.63
C CYS A 125 -6.99 -3.02 -10.01
N ASN A 126 -5.68 -3.07 -10.14
CA ASN A 126 -4.83 -1.94 -10.53
C ASN A 126 -3.88 -2.27 -11.68
N ASP A 127 -4.17 -3.29 -12.50
CA ASP A 127 -3.25 -3.69 -13.57
C ASP A 127 -2.99 -2.56 -14.58
N HIS A 128 -4.01 -1.74 -14.84
CA HIS A 128 -3.92 -0.62 -15.79
C HIS A 128 -4.37 0.70 -15.16
N ALA A 129 -5.46 0.66 -14.39
CA ALA A 129 -6.04 1.76 -13.63
C ALA A 129 -6.88 1.18 -12.49
N PRO A 130 -7.23 1.95 -11.45
CA PRO A 130 -8.14 1.49 -10.42
C PRO A 130 -9.48 1.06 -11.02
N ASP A 131 -9.86 -0.19 -10.81
CA ASP A 131 -11.07 -0.77 -11.38
C ASP A 131 -11.74 -1.70 -10.36
N TYR A 132 -13.07 -1.62 -10.27
CA TYR A 132 -13.85 -2.62 -9.55
C TYR A 132 -13.92 -3.89 -10.38
N SER A 133 -13.38 -4.96 -9.84
CA SER A 133 -13.39 -6.27 -10.49
C SER A 133 -13.64 -7.35 -9.46
N GLN A 134 -14.80 -8.01 -9.55
CA GLN A 134 -15.19 -9.05 -8.61
C GLN A 134 -14.09 -10.13 -8.50
N ARG A 135 -13.70 -10.48 -7.28
CA ARG A 135 -12.67 -11.44 -6.92
C ARG A 135 -11.23 -10.99 -7.22
N ALA A 136 -11.03 -9.81 -7.81
CA ALA A 136 -9.70 -9.21 -7.91
C ALA A 136 -9.21 -8.77 -6.53
N VAL A 137 -7.90 -8.66 -6.39
CA VAL A 137 -7.26 -8.28 -5.13
C VAL A 137 -6.13 -7.31 -5.40
N THR A 138 -6.07 -6.25 -4.60
CA THR A 138 -4.93 -5.36 -4.53
C THR A 138 -4.34 -5.38 -3.12
N ILE A 139 -3.03 -5.50 -3.02
CA ILE A 139 -2.26 -5.29 -1.77
C ILE A 139 -1.61 -3.92 -1.87
N GLY A 140 -1.76 -3.13 -0.82
CA GLY A 140 -1.15 -1.82 -0.73
C GLY A 140 -0.62 -1.50 0.65
N VAL A 141 0.06 -0.36 0.75
CA VAL A 141 0.62 0.15 2.00
C VAL A 141 0.04 1.53 2.30
N ILE A 142 -0.31 1.76 3.56
CA ILE A 142 -0.80 3.07 4.04
C ILE A 142 0.37 4.05 4.12
N ILE A 143 0.27 5.17 3.40
CA ILE A 143 1.34 6.15 3.26
C ILE A 143 1.06 7.50 3.91
N HIS A 144 -0.19 7.84 4.13
CA HIS A 144 -0.63 9.03 4.88
C HIS A 144 -1.95 8.75 5.62
N GLY A 145 -2.24 9.59 6.59
CA GLY A 145 -3.45 9.48 7.42
C GLY A 145 -4.67 10.11 6.79
N ASP A 146 -5.75 10.10 7.56
CA ASP A 146 -7.02 10.72 7.20
C ASP A 146 -6.89 12.26 7.21
N SER A 147 -7.19 12.88 6.09
CA SER A 147 -7.37 14.33 5.95
C SER A 147 -8.85 14.65 5.82
N TYR A 148 -9.57 14.45 6.90
CA TYR A 148 -11.02 14.46 6.88
C TYR A 148 -11.64 15.82 6.52
N ILE A 149 -10.91 16.92 6.67
CA ILE A 149 -11.35 18.26 6.24
C ILE A 149 -11.50 18.31 4.73
N SER A 150 -10.54 17.77 3.98
CA SER A 150 -10.57 17.71 2.51
C SER A 150 -11.37 16.52 1.97
N GLY A 151 -11.79 15.58 2.82
CA GLY A 151 -12.52 14.38 2.43
C GLY A 151 -11.66 13.26 1.88
N HIS A 152 -10.34 13.38 2.00
CA HIS A 152 -9.38 12.35 1.66
C HIS A 152 -9.06 11.52 2.90
N GLY A 153 -9.25 10.22 2.83
CA GLY A 153 -8.89 9.29 3.88
C GLY A 153 -7.44 8.84 3.81
N PRO A 154 -7.09 7.75 4.50
CA PRO A 154 -5.75 7.18 4.41
C PRO A 154 -5.38 6.82 2.97
N GLY A 155 -4.21 7.28 2.51
CA GLY A 155 -3.69 7.01 1.18
C GLY A 155 -3.02 5.65 1.08
N VAL A 156 -3.19 4.99 -0.06
CA VAL A 156 -2.67 3.65 -0.35
C VAL A 156 -1.77 3.67 -1.57
N THR A 157 -0.50 3.31 -1.41
CA THR A 157 0.38 2.97 -2.52
C THR A 157 0.28 1.48 -2.83
N VAL A 158 0.05 1.11 -4.09
CA VAL A 158 -0.11 -0.28 -4.52
C VAL A 158 1.23 -1.01 -4.53
N LEU A 159 1.25 -2.23 -3.99
CA LEU A 159 2.40 -3.14 -4.00
C LEU A 159 2.19 -4.32 -4.96
N MET A 160 1.00 -4.91 -4.96
CA MET A 160 0.63 -6.03 -5.82
C MET A 160 -0.83 -5.94 -6.23
N SER A 161 -1.16 -6.39 -7.44
CA SER A 161 -2.54 -6.50 -7.90
C SER A 161 -2.75 -7.76 -8.74
N CYS A 162 -3.94 -8.35 -8.63
CA CYS A 162 -4.29 -9.54 -9.41
C CYS A 162 -5.79 -9.58 -9.71
N ARG A 163 -6.17 -9.78 -10.98
CA ARG A 163 -7.58 -9.94 -11.41
C ARG A 163 -8.17 -11.28 -11.00
N THR A 164 -7.34 -12.28 -10.83
CA THR A 164 -7.76 -13.62 -10.43
C THR A 164 -7.54 -13.80 -8.92
N PRO A 165 -8.24 -14.72 -8.24
CA PRO A 165 -8.11 -14.89 -6.79
C PRO A 165 -6.83 -15.65 -6.41
N LYS A 166 -5.66 -15.13 -6.85
CA LYS A 166 -4.34 -15.69 -6.55
C LYS A 166 -3.69 -15.09 -5.31
N ILE A 167 -4.31 -14.10 -4.70
CA ILE A 167 -3.87 -13.49 -3.45
C ILE A 167 -4.95 -13.69 -2.40
N LYS A 168 -4.57 -14.16 -1.21
CA LYS A 168 -5.43 -14.30 -0.03
C LYS A 168 -4.88 -13.47 1.11
N ALA A 169 -5.73 -12.91 1.95
CA ALA A 169 -5.31 -12.19 3.16
C ALA A 169 -5.12 -13.15 4.34
N LYS A 170 -4.08 -12.89 5.13
CA LYS A 170 -3.89 -13.40 6.49
C LYS A 170 -3.89 -12.19 7.43
N LEU A 171 -4.92 -12.07 8.27
CA LEU A 171 -4.97 -10.95 9.21
C LEU A 171 -3.83 -11.05 10.22
N ASP A 172 -2.99 -10.04 10.25
CA ASP A 172 -1.88 -9.89 11.19
C ASP A 172 -1.74 -8.41 11.58
N PRO A 173 -1.98 -8.05 12.86
CA PRO A 173 -1.84 -6.67 13.33
C PRO A 173 -0.41 -6.13 13.26
N ASN A 174 0.57 -7.00 13.03
CA ASN A 174 1.98 -6.65 12.87
C ASN A 174 2.41 -6.48 11.42
N ALA A 175 1.51 -6.65 10.45
CA ALA A 175 1.79 -6.47 9.03
C ALA A 175 2.01 -4.97 8.71
N ASN A 176 3.20 -4.48 9.04
CA ASN A 176 3.58 -3.07 8.92
C ASN A 176 5.05 -2.92 8.53
N LEU A 177 5.34 -1.94 7.66
CA LEU A 177 6.69 -1.65 7.18
C LEU A 177 7.70 -1.43 8.31
N ALA A 178 7.29 -0.78 9.41
CA ALA A 178 8.18 -0.53 10.54
C ALA A 178 8.69 -1.83 11.18
N ASN A 179 7.87 -2.88 11.17
CA ASN A 179 8.28 -4.20 11.66
C ASN A 179 9.16 -4.94 10.66
N TYR A 180 8.82 -4.90 9.37
CA TYR A 180 9.58 -5.58 8.32
C TYR A 180 10.96 -4.97 8.09
N LEU A 181 11.06 -3.65 8.21
CA LEU A 181 12.29 -2.89 7.98
C LEU A 181 13.05 -2.55 9.28
N ASN A 182 12.53 -3.02 10.44
CA ASN A 182 13.14 -2.79 11.76
C ASN A 182 13.36 -1.30 12.07
N PHE A 183 12.38 -0.44 11.73
CA PHE A 183 12.45 0.95 12.12
C PHE A 183 12.47 1.04 13.65
N LYS A 184 13.50 1.68 14.20
CA LYS A 184 13.55 1.97 15.62
C LYS A 184 12.43 2.94 15.99
N LYS A 185 11.69 2.58 17.03
CA LYS A 185 10.68 3.47 17.62
C LYS A 185 11.36 4.55 18.43
#